data_31c304cfeef2212bea12cf2027d5006d
#
_entry.id   31c304cfeef2212bea12cf2027d5006d
#
_cell.length_a   1.000
_cell.length_b   1.000
_cell.length_c   1.000
_cell.angle_alpha   90.00
_cell.angle_beta   90.00
_cell.angle_gamma   90.00
#
_symmetry.space_group_name_H-M   'P 1'
#
loop_
_entity.id
_entity.type
_entity.pdbx_description
1 polymer ?
#
loop_
_entity_poly.entity_id
_entity_poly.type
_entity_poly.pdbx_seq_one_letter_code
_entity_poly.pdbx_strand_id
1 'polypeptide(L)'
;MFIMMKNLLITLFLVLLTTNSFSAGSDSTPKKVKSDYDKAVQSIKFAKKYEMKGKLEKAKKRYEKAQKLLLKSNKEKPLQADTLNYLGFTTRKLGDYENGEKYYLQGLAIKPDHIGINEYLGELYVATNRMDLAKERLKVLETCNCEEYNELKEIIEGTKKSKY
;
A
#
# COMPACT_ATOMS: atom_id res chain seq x y z
N MET A 1 -26.75 -94.37 -26.91
CA MET A 1 -25.49 -94.28 -26.25
C MET A 1 -25.18 -92.82 -26.11
N PHE A 2 -25.30 -92.29 -24.92
CA PHE A 2 -25.50 -90.84 -24.61
C PHE A 2 -24.18 -90.09 -24.61
N ILE A 3 -24.13 -89.02 -25.37
CA ILE A 3 -23.10 -87.99 -25.24
C ILE A 3 -23.77 -86.79 -24.62
N MET A 4 -23.42 -86.55 -23.36
CA MET A 4 -23.87 -85.33 -22.65
C MET A 4 -23.05 -84.11 -23.10
N MET A 5 -23.66 -83.18 -23.77
CA MET A 5 -23.09 -81.89 -24.06
C MET A 5 -23.12 -81.06 -22.75
N LYS A 6 -21.97 -80.73 -22.20
CA LYS A 6 -21.84 -79.74 -21.14
C LYS A 6 -21.77 -78.33 -21.73
N ASN A 7 -22.82 -77.58 -21.47
CA ASN A 7 -22.84 -76.15 -21.79
C ASN A 7 -21.86 -75.39 -20.89
N LEU A 8 -20.81 -74.84 -21.48
CA LEU A 8 -19.88 -73.94 -20.82
C LEU A 8 -20.42 -72.54 -20.93
N LEU A 9 -21.05 -72.02 -19.91
CA LEU A 9 -21.44 -70.63 -19.75
C LEU A 9 -20.19 -69.79 -19.47
N ILE A 10 -19.71 -69.07 -20.51
CA ILE A 10 -18.68 -68.06 -20.34
C ILE A 10 -19.36 -66.77 -19.89
N THR A 11 -19.34 -66.49 -18.61
CA THR A 11 -19.76 -65.21 -18.06
C THR A 11 -18.67 -64.17 -18.34
N LEU A 12 -18.91 -63.32 -19.33
CA LEU A 12 -18.07 -62.18 -19.63
C LEU A 12 -18.22 -61.14 -18.52
N PHE A 13 -17.25 -61.07 -17.62
CA PHE A 13 -17.20 -60.07 -16.57
C PHE A 13 -16.67 -58.75 -17.18
N LEU A 14 -17.60 -57.85 -17.54
CA LEU A 14 -17.28 -56.53 -18.04
C LEU A 14 -16.83 -55.65 -16.89
N VAL A 15 -15.51 -55.55 -16.65
CA VAL A 15 -14.95 -54.60 -15.68
C VAL A 15 -15.05 -53.20 -16.27
N LEU A 16 -16.01 -52.43 -15.84
CA LEU A 16 -16.12 -51.01 -16.09
C LEU A 16 -15.02 -50.29 -15.27
N LEU A 17 -13.87 -50.01 -15.89
CA LEU A 17 -12.88 -49.09 -15.39
C LEU A 17 -13.45 -47.68 -15.49
N THR A 18 -14.08 -47.20 -14.42
CA THR A 18 -14.39 -45.78 -14.26
C THR A 18 -13.08 -45.04 -14.01
N THR A 19 -12.48 -44.49 -15.06
CA THR A 19 -11.42 -43.49 -14.91
C THR A 19 -12.00 -42.25 -14.28
N ASN A 20 -11.83 -42.09 -12.95
CA ASN A 20 -12.01 -40.83 -12.31
C ASN A 20 -10.98 -39.84 -12.89
N SER A 21 -11.35 -39.07 -13.89
CA SER A 21 -10.59 -37.91 -14.35
C SER A 21 -10.62 -36.91 -13.21
N PHE A 22 -9.61 -36.94 -12.37
CA PHE A 22 -9.35 -35.87 -11.41
C PHE A 22 -8.95 -34.65 -12.25
N SER A 23 -9.93 -33.86 -12.64
CA SER A 23 -9.69 -32.51 -13.15
C SER A 23 -9.06 -31.74 -12.01
N ALA A 24 -7.73 -31.63 -12.00
CA ALA A 24 -7.03 -30.65 -11.21
C ALA A 24 -7.51 -29.29 -11.72
N GLY A 25 -8.58 -28.78 -11.12
CA GLY A 25 -9.01 -27.42 -11.26
C GLY A 25 -7.87 -26.53 -10.82
N SER A 26 -7.10 -26.05 -11.79
CA SER A 26 -6.19 -24.94 -11.60
C SER A 26 -7.08 -23.76 -11.19
N ASP A 27 -7.23 -23.58 -9.88
CA ASP A 27 -7.84 -22.40 -9.29
C ASP A 27 -6.87 -21.22 -9.49
N SER A 28 -6.74 -20.82 -10.75
CA SER A 28 -6.06 -19.60 -11.14
C SER A 28 -7.03 -18.45 -10.92
N THR A 29 -7.29 -18.12 -9.63
CA THR A 29 -7.82 -16.80 -9.32
C THR A 29 -6.85 -15.79 -9.96
N PRO A 30 -7.32 -14.92 -10.88
CA PRO A 30 -6.43 -13.99 -11.55
C PRO A 30 -5.78 -13.11 -10.48
N LYS A 31 -4.45 -13.22 -10.32
CA LYS A 31 -3.70 -12.36 -9.39
C LYS A 31 -4.04 -10.93 -9.77
N LYS A 32 -4.80 -10.23 -8.92
CA LYS A 32 -5.17 -8.83 -9.10
C LYS A 32 -3.89 -8.04 -9.37
N VAL A 33 -3.75 -7.53 -10.59
CA VAL A 33 -2.58 -6.73 -10.97
C VAL A 33 -2.56 -5.49 -10.08
N LYS A 34 -1.49 -5.33 -9.28
CA LYS A 34 -1.34 -4.18 -8.39
C LYS A 34 -1.29 -2.89 -9.20
N SER A 35 -2.08 -1.91 -8.80
CA SER A 35 -2.04 -0.56 -9.38
C SER A 35 -0.66 0.10 -9.15
N ASP A 36 -0.36 1.15 -9.89
CA ASP A 36 0.88 1.90 -9.66
C ASP A 36 0.89 2.59 -8.29
N TYR A 37 -0.28 2.98 -7.77
CA TYR A 37 -0.45 3.41 -6.38
C TYR A 37 -0.05 2.31 -5.39
N ASP A 38 -0.57 1.09 -5.51
CA ASP A 38 -0.25 -0.03 -4.61
C ASP A 38 1.25 -0.37 -4.62
N LYS A 39 1.87 -0.34 -5.82
CA LYS A 39 3.32 -0.56 -5.98
C LYS A 39 4.12 0.55 -5.32
N ALA A 40 3.65 1.79 -5.39
CA ALA A 40 4.27 2.94 -4.73
C ALA A 40 4.22 2.81 -3.22
N VAL A 41 3.04 2.52 -2.65
CA VAL A 41 2.86 2.29 -1.21
C VAL A 41 3.77 1.17 -0.72
N GLN A 42 3.88 0.08 -1.47
CA GLN A 42 4.81 -1.00 -1.15
C GLN A 42 6.28 -0.53 -1.18
N SER A 43 6.65 0.31 -2.15
CA SER A 43 8.01 0.87 -2.23
C SER A 43 8.33 1.77 -1.05
N ILE A 44 7.37 2.60 -0.59
CA ILE A 44 7.49 3.43 0.61
C ILE A 44 7.71 2.57 1.87
N LYS A 45 6.95 1.49 2.02
CA LYS A 45 7.14 0.55 3.15
C LYS A 45 8.57 -0.02 3.19
N PHE A 46 9.14 -0.35 2.03
CA PHE A 46 10.53 -0.79 1.96
C PHE A 46 11.52 0.33 2.25
N ALA A 47 11.25 1.57 1.79
CA ALA A 47 12.07 2.72 2.07
C ALA A 47 12.17 2.97 3.58
N LYS A 48 11.03 3.07 4.28
CA LYS A 48 10.97 3.20 5.74
C LYS A 48 11.77 2.09 6.45
N LYS A 49 11.67 0.84 5.96
CA LYS A 49 12.44 -0.30 6.50
C LYS A 49 13.96 -0.16 6.30
N TYR A 50 14.41 0.45 5.19
CA TYR A 50 15.81 0.73 4.96
C TYR A 50 16.31 1.88 5.82
N GLU A 51 15.51 2.93 6.04
CA GLU A 51 15.85 4.02 6.98
C GLU A 51 16.08 3.51 8.39
N MET A 52 15.14 2.71 8.93
CA MET A 52 15.29 2.09 10.25
C MET A 52 16.59 1.26 10.40
N LYS A 53 17.15 0.77 9.30
CA LYS A 53 18.40 0.02 9.25
C LYS A 53 19.61 0.87 8.88
N GLY A 54 19.48 2.21 8.86
CA GLY A 54 20.55 3.13 8.46
C GLY A 54 20.98 3.03 6.99
N LYS A 55 20.22 2.32 6.14
CA LYS A 55 20.55 2.11 4.70
C LYS A 55 19.97 3.23 3.84
N LEU A 56 20.42 4.48 4.08
CA LEU A 56 19.81 5.70 3.53
C LEU A 56 19.78 5.72 1.99
N GLU A 57 20.85 5.32 1.32
CA GLU A 57 20.88 5.27 -0.15
C GLU A 57 19.84 4.28 -0.73
N LYS A 58 19.63 3.15 -0.05
CA LYS A 58 18.59 2.19 -0.46
C LYS A 58 17.19 2.75 -0.21
N ALA A 59 17.00 3.47 0.87
CA ALA A 59 15.74 4.16 1.17
C ALA A 59 15.44 5.22 0.10
N LYS A 60 16.40 6.08 -0.22
CA LYS A 60 16.30 7.11 -1.25
C LYS A 60 15.85 6.53 -2.60
N LYS A 61 16.54 5.49 -3.10
CA LYS A 61 16.15 4.81 -4.35
C LYS A 61 14.71 4.27 -4.31
N ARG A 62 14.23 3.85 -3.16
CA ARG A 62 12.85 3.37 -2.99
C ARG A 62 11.85 4.52 -2.97
N TYR A 63 12.18 5.67 -2.38
CA TYR A 63 11.35 6.87 -2.44
C TYR A 63 11.27 7.42 -3.87
N GLU A 64 12.37 7.50 -4.60
CA GLU A 64 12.38 7.90 -6.01
C GLU A 64 11.48 6.99 -6.87
N LYS A 65 11.58 5.67 -6.66
CA LYS A 65 10.69 4.72 -7.35
C LYS A 65 9.22 4.95 -7.00
N ALA A 66 8.92 5.17 -5.73
CA ALA A 66 7.55 5.42 -5.28
C ALA A 66 7.01 6.71 -5.89
N GLN A 67 7.78 7.80 -5.87
CA GLN A 67 7.38 9.07 -6.44
C GLN A 67 7.03 8.95 -7.94
N LYS A 68 7.87 8.26 -8.73
CA LYS A 68 7.60 8.01 -10.16
C LYS A 68 6.26 7.27 -10.38
N LEU A 69 5.99 6.25 -9.56
CA LEU A 69 4.74 5.49 -9.64
C LEU A 69 3.53 6.34 -9.23
N LEU A 70 3.67 7.18 -8.19
CA LEU A 70 2.62 8.08 -7.73
C LEU A 70 2.30 9.17 -8.77
N LEU A 71 3.33 9.75 -9.40
CA LEU A 71 3.13 10.71 -10.49
C LEU A 71 2.33 10.09 -11.65
N LYS A 72 2.64 8.85 -12.00
CA LYS A 72 1.88 8.11 -13.02
C LYS A 72 0.45 7.85 -12.56
N SER A 73 0.25 7.37 -11.33
CA SER A 73 -1.07 7.16 -10.74
C SER A 73 -1.89 8.45 -10.70
N ASN A 74 -1.28 9.58 -10.33
CA ASN A 74 -1.95 10.88 -10.30
C ASN A 74 -2.33 11.38 -11.70
N LYS A 75 -1.54 11.07 -12.71
CA LYS A 75 -1.87 11.37 -14.11
C LYS A 75 -3.06 10.55 -14.61
N GLU A 76 -3.12 9.27 -14.26
CA GLU A 76 -4.20 8.36 -14.66
C GLU A 76 -5.51 8.63 -13.88
N LYS A 77 -5.40 8.95 -12.59
CA LYS A 77 -6.51 9.26 -11.70
C LYS A 77 -6.16 10.49 -10.86
N PRO A 78 -6.38 11.69 -11.38
CA PRO A 78 -6.09 12.92 -10.66
C PRO A 78 -7.02 13.12 -9.45
N LEU A 79 -6.66 14.06 -8.60
CA LEU A 79 -7.47 14.52 -7.46
C LEU A 79 -7.81 13.40 -6.45
N GLN A 80 -6.86 12.48 -6.23
CA GLN A 80 -6.96 11.48 -5.16
C GLN A 80 -6.13 11.95 -3.95
N ALA A 81 -6.79 12.29 -2.84
CA ALA A 81 -6.11 12.79 -1.63
C ALA A 81 -5.03 11.84 -1.12
N ASP A 82 -5.28 10.52 -1.12
CA ASP A 82 -4.28 9.52 -0.75
C ASP A 82 -3.02 9.54 -1.65
N THR A 83 -3.21 9.73 -2.96
CA THR A 83 -2.09 9.81 -3.91
C THR A 83 -1.28 11.09 -3.65
N LEU A 84 -1.96 12.22 -3.42
CA LEU A 84 -1.34 13.51 -3.09
C LEU A 84 -0.62 13.46 -1.74
N ASN A 85 -1.18 12.76 -0.75
CA ASN A 85 -0.51 12.49 0.53
C ASN A 85 0.85 11.82 0.32
N TYR A 86 0.89 10.73 -0.43
CA TYR A 86 2.15 10.01 -0.67
C TYR A 86 3.09 10.74 -1.64
N LEU A 87 2.59 11.58 -2.55
CA LEU A 87 3.42 12.49 -3.34
C LEU A 87 4.09 13.52 -2.43
N GLY A 88 3.34 14.18 -1.55
CA GLY A 88 3.88 15.09 -0.56
C GLY A 88 4.95 14.42 0.31
N PHE A 89 4.63 13.23 0.84
CA PHE A 89 5.55 12.45 1.66
C PHE A 89 6.86 12.10 0.92
N THR A 90 6.77 11.51 -0.27
CA THR A 90 7.97 11.08 -1.01
C THR A 90 8.80 12.26 -1.49
N THR A 91 8.17 13.36 -1.89
CA THR A 91 8.84 14.59 -2.34
C THR A 91 9.62 15.22 -1.20
N ARG A 92 9.00 15.33 -0.01
CA ARG A 92 9.68 15.79 1.21
C ARG A 92 10.85 14.87 1.61
N LYS A 93 10.66 13.55 1.58
CA LYS A 93 11.71 12.56 1.88
C LYS A 93 12.90 12.63 0.92
N LEU A 94 12.72 13.18 -0.25
CA LEU A 94 13.78 13.46 -1.23
C LEU A 94 14.40 14.86 -1.06
N GLY A 95 13.96 15.64 -0.05
CA GLY A 95 14.52 16.93 0.30
C GLY A 95 13.80 18.13 -0.28
N ASP A 96 12.77 17.93 -1.08
CA ASP A 96 11.98 19.01 -1.68
C ASP A 96 10.74 19.33 -0.82
N TYR A 97 10.97 20.14 0.21
CA TYR A 97 9.91 20.51 1.17
C TYR A 97 8.83 21.39 0.54
N GLU A 98 9.20 22.30 -0.35
CA GLU A 98 8.27 23.23 -0.99
C GLU A 98 7.24 22.51 -1.86
N ASN A 99 7.69 21.65 -2.76
CA ASN A 99 6.77 20.88 -3.59
C ASN A 99 6.04 19.79 -2.79
N GLY A 100 6.66 19.25 -1.73
CA GLY A 100 6.01 18.37 -0.77
C GLY A 100 4.79 19.03 -0.13
N GLU A 101 4.93 20.28 0.34
CA GLU A 101 3.85 21.08 0.90
C GLU A 101 2.73 21.33 -0.12
N LYS A 102 3.08 21.70 -1.35
CA LYS A 102 2.09 21.93 -2.43
C LYS A 102 1.19 20.71 -2.65
N TYR A 103 1.77 19.50 -2.66
CA TYR A 103 0.97 18.27 -2.78
C TYR A 103 0.04 18.06 -1.60
N TYR A 104 0.50 18.30 -0.38
CA TYR A 104 -0.36 18.21 0.81
C TYR A 104 -1.51 19.21 0.76
N LEU A 105 -1.25 20.47 0.42
CA LEU A 105 -2.28 21.49 0.30
C LEU A 105 -3.31 21.17 -0.79
N GLN A 106 -2.87 20.63 -1.93
CA GLN A 106 -3.79 20.11 -2.95
C GLN A 106 -4.67 18.98 -2.41
N GLY A 107 -4.09 18.07 -1.62
CA GLY A 107 -4.84 16.98 -1.00
C GLY A 107 -5.86 17.47 0.02
N LEU A 108 -5.50 18.48 0.84
CA LEU A 108 -6.43 19.10 1.80
C LEU A 108 -7.53 19.92 1.13
N ALA A 109 -7.29 20.47 -0.06
CA ALA A 109 -8.35 21.11 -0.84
C ALA A 109 -9.45 20.13 -1.28
N ILE A 110 -9.11 18.84 -1.40
CA ILE A 110 -10.03 17.76 -1.75
C ILE A 110 -10.67 17.17 -0.48
N LYS A 111 -9.84 16.89 0.52
CA LYS A 111 -10.24 16.26 1.78
C LYS A 111 -9.58 16.98 2.96
N PRO A 112 -10.23 18.04 3.52
CA PRO A 112 -9.64 18.86 4.60
C PRO A 112 -9.31 18.09 5.88
N ASP A 113 -10.05 17.02 6.17
CA ASP A 113 -9.93 16.15 7.33
C ASP A 113 -9.05 14.91 7.08
N HIS A 114 -8.28 14.89 5.99
CA HIS A 114 -7.43 13.72 5.67
C HIS A 114 -6.35 13.52 6.73
N ILE A 115 -6.47 12.46 7.51
CA ILE A 115 -5.63 12.18 8.69
C ILE A 115 -4.14 12.23 8.35
N GLY A 116 -3.67 11.39 7.41
CA GLY A 116 -2.25 11.33 7.07
C GLY A 116 -1.69 12.60 6.44
N ILE A 117 -2.50 13.43 5.75
CA ILE A 117 -2.02 14.72 5.23
C ILE A 117 -1.85 15.72 6.38
N ASN A 118 -2.81 15.82 7.30
CA ASN A 118 -2.70 16.72 8.43
C ASN A 118 -1.52 16.35 9.34
N GLU A 119 -1.25 15.05 9.57
CA GLU A 119 -0.06 14.58 10.27
C GLU A 119 1.22 15.03 9.54
N TYR A 120 1.40 14.61 8.29
CA TYR A 120 2.66 14.82 7.57
C TYR A 120 2.94 16.29 7.22
N LEU A 121 1.90 17.07 6.97
CA LEU A 121 2.03 18.51 6.79
C LEU A 121 2.36 19.20 8.11
N GLY A 122 1.76 18.76 9.21
CA GLY A 122 2.10 19.22 10.56
C GLY A 122 3.58 18.97 10.88
N GLU A 123 4.09 17.77 10.62
CA GLU A 123 5.51 17.46 10.78
C GLU A 123 6.41 18.32 9.88
N LEU A 124 5.99 18.59 8.64
CA LEU A 124 6.72 19.46 7.72
C LEU A 124 6.80 20.88 8.30
N TYR A 125 5.72 21.39 8.88
CA TYR A 125 5.69 22.69 9.51
C TYR A 125 6.60 22.76 10.74
N VAL A 126 6.66 21.73 11.56
CA VAL A 126 7.65 21.64 12.65
C VAL A 126 9.08 21.67 12.09
N ALA A 127 9.37 20.84 11.09
CA ALA A 127 10.70 20.76 10.47
C ALA A 127 11.15 22.08 9.79
N THR A 128 10.20 22.94 9.41
CA THR A 128 10.44 24.25 8.78
C THR A 128 10.21 25.42 9.75
N ASN A 129 10.15 25.14 11.05
CA ASN A 129 9.99 26.12 12.12
C ASN A 129 8.71 26.96 12.04
N ARG A 130 7.63 26.39 11.50
CA ARG A 130 6.30 27.00 11.36
C ARG A 130 5.31 26.40 12.38
N MET A 131 5.62 26.57 13.66
CA MET A 131 4.97 25.89 14.77
C MET A 131 3.46 26.15 14.86
N ASP A 132 3.00 27.39 14.57
CA ASP A 132 1.59 27.71 14.65
C ASP A 132 0.77 26.94 13.61
N LEU A 133 1.29 26.80 12.38
CA LEU A 133 0.66 26.00 11.34
C LEU A 133 0.65 24.49 11.71
N ALA A 134 1.69 24.01 12.40
CA ALA A 134 1.69 22.63 12.90
C ALA A 134 0.57 22.39 13.92
N LYS A 135 0.36 23.33 14.84
CA LYS A 135 -0.74 23.27 15.84
C LYS A 135 -2.12 23.30 15.17
N GLU A 136 -2.29 24.09 14.10
CA GLU A 136 -3.53 24.06 13.32
C GLU A 136 -3.81 22.67 12.72
N ARG A 137 -2.78 22.00 12.22
CA ARG A 137 -2.95 20.62 11.71
C ARG A 137 -3.28 19.65 12.84
N LEU A 138 -2.64 19.79 13.99
CA LEU A 138 -2.94 18.97 15.17
C LEU A 138 -4.40 19.12 15.60
N LYS A 139 -4.91 20.36 15.62
CA LYS A 139 -6.31 20.64 15.97
C LYS A 139 -7.31 19.91 15.06
N VAL A 140 -7.01 19.77 13.77
CA VAL A 140 -7.89 19.01 12.85
C VAL A 140 -7.94 17.54 13.26
N LEU A 141 -6.87 16.99 13.84
CA LEU A 141 -6.77 15.60 14.26
C LEU A 141 -7.37 15.29 15.64
N GLU A 142 -7.78 16.29 16.42
CA GLU A 142 -8.26 16.11 17.81
C GLU A 142 -9.41 15.07 17.92
N THR A 143 -10.25 14.99 16.90
CA THR A 143 -11.44 14.13 16.93
C THR A 143 -11.24 12.76 16.29
N CYS A 144 -10.08 12.49 15.69
CA CYS A 144 -9.88 11.25 14.92
C CYS A 144 -9.71 10.01 15.80
N ASN A 145 -9.33 10.16 17.08
CA ASN A 145 -8.94 9.06 17.98
C ASN A 145 -7.91 8.10 17.31
N CYS A 146 -6.90 8.68 16.65
CA CYS A 146 -5.93 7.99 15.81
C CYS A 146 -4.49 8.17 16.32
N GLU A 147 -3.58 7.31 15.87
CA GLU A 147 -2.16 7.35 16.24
C GLU A 147 -1.48 8.62 15.71
N GLU A 148 -1.89 9.10 14.56
CA GLU A 148 -1.36 10.28 13.89
C GLU A 148 -1.49 11.56 14.72
N TYR A 149 -2.58 11.69 15.49
CA TYR A 149 -2.73 12.79 16.45
C TYR A 149 -1.64 12.74 17.53
N ASN A 150 -1.44 11.57 18.13
CA ASN A 150 -0.44 11.41 19.20
C ASN A 150 0.97 11.60 18.64
N GLU A 151 1.28 11.07 17.47
CA GLU A 151 2.57 11.24 16.81
C GLU A 151 2.89 12.71 16.54
N LEU A 152 1.96 13.47 15.95
CA LEU A 152 2.16 14.88 15.67
C LEU A 152 2.27 15.71 16.97
N LYS A 153 1.46 15.39 17.98
CA LYS A 153 1.52 16.04 19.29
C LYS A 153 2.89 15.88 19.93
N GLU A 154 3.39 14.66 20.01
CA GLU A 154 4.72 14.35 20.57
C GLU A 154 5.86 15.07 19.83
N ILE A 155 5.73 15.23 18.51
CA ILE A 155 6.70 15.95 17.67
C ILE A 155 6.64 17.47 17.96
N ILE A 156 5.45 18.06 18.10
CA ILE A 156 5.25 19.46 18.44
C ILE A 156 5.79 19.76 19.85
N GLU A 157 5.58 18.86 20.82
CA GLU A 157 6.06 18.95 22.18
C GLU A 157 7.58 18.65 22.32
N GLY A 158 8.24 18.19 21.26
CA GLY A 158 9.67 17.86 21.25
C GLY A 158 10.03 16.58 22.00
N THR A 159 9.05 15.79 22.41
CA THR A 159 9.24 14.50 23.10
C THR A 159 9.57 13.37 22.13
N LYS A 160 9.21 13.53 20.86
CA LYS A 160 9.55 12.62 19.76
C LYS A 160 10.25 13.40 18.65
N LYS A 161 11.35 12.85 18.15
CA LYS A 161 11.94 13.42 16.94
C LYS A 161 11.06 13.07 15.74
N SER A 162 10.80 14.06 14.88
CA SER A 162 10.23 13.78 13.57
C SER A 162 11.10 12.72 12.89
N LYS A 163 10.45 11.75 12.25
CA LYS A 163 11.13 10.67 11.50
C LYS A 163 11.79 11.19 10.21
N TYR A 164 11.93 12.51 10.11
CA TYR A 164 12.33 13.21 8.88
C TYR A 164 13.38 14.28 9.14
#